data_69b56c498907c79ba8eb918f53c76487
#
_entry.id   69b56c498907c79ba8eb918f53c76487
#
_cell.length_a   1.000
_cell.length_b   1.000
_cell.length_c   1.000
_cell.angle_alpha   90.00
_cell.angle_beta   90.00
_cell.angle_gamma   90.00
#
_symmetry.space_group_name_H-M   'P 1'
#
loop_
_entity.id
_entity.type
_entity.pdbx_description
1 polymer ?
#
loop_
_entity_poly.entity_id
_entity_poly.type
_entity_poly.pdbx_seq_one_letter_code
_entity_poly.pdbx_strand_id
1 'polypeptide(L)'
;RVSAHHGPGADPPAADPLASVSHRHHSVCPVYSVPPASYHPKPWLGAQPATVVTPGVNVTLRCRAPQPAWRFGLFKPGEIAPLLFRDVSSELAEFFLEEVTPAQGGIYRCCYRRPDWGPGVWSQPSDVLELLVTEELPRPSLVALPGPVVGPGANVSLRCAGRLRNMSFVLYREGVAAPLQYRHSAQPWADFTLLGARAPGTYSCYYHTPSAPYVLSQRSEVLVISWEDSGSSDYTRGNLVRLGLAGLVLISLGALVTFDWRSQNRAPAGIRP
;
A
#
# COMPACT_ATOMS: atom_id res chain seq x y z
N ARG A 1 -54.04 -39.76 54.08
CA ARG A 1 -54.60 -40.60 53.01
C ARG A 1 -55.21 -39.76 51.91
N VAL A 2 -54.74 -40.03 50.77
CA VAL A 2 -55.20 -40.24 49.40
C VAL A 2 -54.58 -39.17 48.46
N SER A 3 -53.61 -39.52 47.83
CA SER A 3 -53.30 -39.95 46.46
C SER A 3 -53.49 -38.85 45.37
N ALA A 4 -52.39 -38.68 44.71
CA ALA A 4 -52.06 -37.91 43.51
C ALA A 4 -52.83 -38.38 42.26
N HIS A 5 -52.98 -37.48 41.30
CA HIS A 5 -52.89 -37.85 39.91
C HIS A 5 -52.15 -36.74 39.13
N HIS A 6 -51.11 -37.19 38.49
CA HIS A 6 -50.31 -36.47 37.49
C HIS A 6 -51.08 -36.40 36.16
N GLY A 7 -51.01 -35.27 35.51
CA GLY A 7 -51.31 -35.07 34.09
C GLY A 7 -50.12 -34.35 33.42
N PRO A 8 -49.77 -34.69 32.18
CA PRO A 8 -48.43 -34.40 31.61
C PRO A 8 -48.29 -32.94 31.14
N GLY A 9 -47.07 -32.47 31.31
CA GLY A 9 -46.63 -31.14 30.92
C GLY A 9 -46.59 -30.95 29.41
N ALA A 10 -46.86 -29.70 29.04
CA ALA A 10 -46.55 -29.19 27.73
C ALA A 10 -45.24 -28.39 27.81
N ASP A 11 -44.25 -28.80 27.05
CA ASP A 11 -42.98 -28.10 26.90
C ASP A 11 -43.20 -26.78 26.18
N PRO A 12 -42.51 -25.66 26.55
CA PRO A 12 -42.49 -24.46 25.79
C PRO A 12 -41.60 -24.62 24.54
N PRO A 13 -41.95 -23.95 23.42
CA PRO A 13 -41.18 -24.08 22.17
C PRO A 13 -39.78 -23.52 22.32
N ALA A 14 -38.84 -24.26 21.75
CA ALA A 14 -37.41 -23.93 21.67
C ALA A 14 -37.21 -22.56 21.00
N ALA A 15 -36.42 -21.73 21.66
CA ALA A 15 -35.92 -20.45 21.08
C ALA A 15 -34.88 -20.78 19.99
N ASP A 16 -35.12 -20.28 18.81
CA ASP A 16 -34.18 -20.30 17.67
C ASP A 16 -32.88 -19.53 18.01
N PRO A 17 -31.69 -20.11 17.86
CA PRO A 17 -30.44 -19.40 18.02
C PRO A 17 -29.90 -18.97 16.66
N LEU A 18 -30.43 -17.94 16.04
CA LEU A 18 -29.81 -17.31 14.86
C LEU A 18 -30.26 -15.86 14.71
N ALA A 19 -29.64 -14.96 15.46
CA ALA A 19 -29.47 -13.56 15.07
C ALA A 19 -28.16 -13.06 15.66
N SER A 20 -27.04 -13.47 15.05
CA SER A 20 -25.77 -12.78 15.23
C SER A 20 -25.83 -11.45 14.47
N VAL A 21 -26.36 -10.44 15.15
CA VAL A 21 -26.23 -9.06 14.70
C VAL A 21 -24.77 -8.70 14.84
N SER A 22 -24.05 -8.70 13.71
CA SER A 22 -22.73 -8.11 13.56
C SER A 22 -22.86 -6.61 13.83
N HIS A 23 -22.68 -6.21 15.07
CA HIS A 23 -22.50 -4.81 15.43
C HIS A 23 -21.11 -4.38 14.91
N ARG A 24 -21.09 -3.82 13.71
CA ARG A 24 -20.01 -2.93 13.29
C ARG A 24 -20.04 -1.75 14.27
N HIS A 25 -19.14 -1.76 15.24
CA HIS A 25 -18.91 -0.63 16.14
C HIS A 25 -18.35 0.54 15.31
N HIS A 26 -19.25 1.34 14.79
CA HIS A 26 -18.89 2.69 14.36
C HIS A 26 -18.64 3.49 15.64
N SER A 27 -17.38 3.87 15.87
CA SER A 27 -16.98 4.79 16.93
C SER A 27 -17.63 6.14 16.65
N VAL A 28 -18.75 6.38 17.27
CA VAL A 28 -19.51 7.62 17.18
C VAL A 28 -19.16 8.42 18.44
N CYS A 29 -18.97 9.72 18.34
CA CYS A 29 -19.18 10.59 19.48
C CYS A 29 -20.48 10.14 20.14
N PRO A 30 -20.61 10.08 21.48
CA PRO A 30 -21.75 9.43 22.14
C PRO A 30 -23.06 10.00 21.62
N VAL A 31 -23.65 9.32 20.67
CA VAL A 31 -24.95 9.69 20.08
C VAL A 31 -26.00 8.99 20.93
N TYR A 32 -26.43 9.63 21.97
CA TYR A 32 -27.80 9.43 22.42
C TYR A 32 -28.68 9.88 21.25
N SER A 33 -29.55 9.00 20.80
CA SER A 33 -30.50 9.16 19.71
C SER A 33 -30.86 10.63 19.39
N VAL A 34 -30.14 11.22 18.44
CA VAL A 34 -30.45 12.58 17.98
C VAL A 34 -31.70 12.45 17.10
N PRO A 35 -32.76 13.21 17.37
CA PRO A 35 -33.89 13.28 16.45
C PRO A 35 -33.40 13.68 15.06
N PRO A 36 -34.00 13.19 13.97
CA PRO A 36 -33.52 13.41 12.59
C PRO A 36 -33.52 14.88 12.12
N ALA A 37 -33.91 15.83 12.97
CA ALA A 37 -34.01 17.25 12.64
C ALA A 37 -32.84 18.15 12.99
N SER A 38 -31.82 17.67 13.70
CA SER A 38 -30.67 18.50 14.10
C SER A 38 -29.35 18.00 13.49
N TYR A 39 -29.15 18.34 12.20
CA TYR A 39 -27.84 18.15 11.56
C TYR A 39 -26.87 19.22 12.06
N HIS A 40 -26.01 18.85 13.02
CA HIS A 40 -24.94 19.72 13.49
C HIS A 40 -23.65 19.40 12.69
N PRO A 41 -23.11 20.39 11.94
CA PRO A 41 -22.00 20.15 11.04
C PRO A 41 -20.77 19.63 11.78
N LYS A 42 -19.99 18.78 11.08
CA LYS A 42 -18.77 18.20 11.63
C LYS A 42 -17.68 19.27 11.82
N PRO A 43 -16.84 19.16 12.87
CA PRO A 43 -15.64 19.98 13.02
C PRO A 43 -14.52 19.46 12.13
N TRP A 44 -13.48 20.27 11.96
CA TRP A 44 -12.20 19.86 11.40
C TRP A 44 -11.24 19.46 12.51
N LEU A 45 -10.47 18.38 12.31
CA LEU A 45 -9.42 17.92 13.23
C LEU A 45 -8.09 17.86 12.51
N GLY A 46 -7.05 18.47 13.07
CA GLY A 46 -5.68 18.45 12.57
C GLY A 46 -4.67 18.23 13.68
N ALA A 47 -3.43 17.89 13.31
CA ALA A 47 -2.30 17.72 14.22
C ALA A 47 -1.17 18.70 13.88
N GLN A 48 -0.47 19.19 14.90
CA GLN A 48 0.73 20.02 14.78
C GLN A 48 1.81 19.45 15.71
N PRO A 49 3.06 19.26 15.24
CA PRO A 49 3.60 19.72 13.95
C PRO A 49 3.15 18.87 12.77
N ALA A 50 2.83 17.59 12.96
CA ALA A 50 2.44 16.66 11.90
C ALA A 50 1.62 15.48 12.44
N THR A 51 1.05 14.68 11.55
CA THR A 51 0.34 13.42 11.88
C THR A 51 1.28 12.21 11.99
N VAL A 52 2.53 12.35 11.57
CA VAL A 52 3.58 11.33 11.71
C VAL A 52 4.75 11.98 12.42
N VAL A 53 5.10 11.47 13.57
CA VAL A 53 6.13 12.04 14.46
C VAL A 53 6.96 10.95 15.13
N THR A 54 8.15 11.33 15.61
CA THR A 54 8.96 10.46 16.47
C THR A 54 8.45 10.49 17.91
N PRO A 55 8.69 9.43 18.71
CA PRO A 55 8.44 9.46 20.16
C PRO A 55 9.13 10.64 20.84
N GLY A 56 8.54 11.15 21.91
CA GLY A 56 9.07 12.28 22.67
C GLY A 56 8.75 13.67 22.10
N VAL A 57 8.11 13.74 20.93
CA VAL A 57 7.65 15.00 20.34
C VAL A 57 6.34 15.44 21.01
N ASN A 58 6.19 16.77 21.25
CA ASN A 58 4.91 17.33 21.67
C ASN A 58 3.98 17.51 20.47
N VAL A 59 2.77 16.98 20.57
CA VAL A 59 1.75 17.07 19.52
C VAL A 59 0.54 17.82 20.04
N THR A 60 0.05 18.80 19.27
CA THR A 60 -1.19 19.49 19.53
C THR A 60 -2.24 19.05 18.52
N LEU A 61 -3.31 18.42 19.00
CA LEU A 61 -4.48 18.11 18.19
C LEU A 61 -5.43 19.31 18.23
N ARG A 62 -5.73 19.87 17.06
CA ARG A 62 -6.57 21.07 16.90
C ARG A 62 -7.92 20.70 16.35
N CYS A 63 -8.97 20.92 17.14
CA CYS A 63 -10.35 20.73 16.74
C CYS A 63 -11.01 22.07 16.47
N ARG A 64 -11.41 22.32 15.20
CA ARG A 64 -12.05 23.58 14.80
C ARG A 64 -13.52 23.33 14.44
N ALA A 65 -14.41 23.97 15.18
CA ALA A 65 -15.83 24.00 14.89
C ALA A 65 -16.14 25.06 13.80
N PRO A 66 -17.20 24.91 13.00
CA PRO A 66 -17.62 25.91 12.01
C PRO A 66 -18.21 27.17 12.65
N GLN A 67 -18.53 27.14 13.94
CA GLN A 67 -19.10 28.24 14.73
C GLN A 67 -18.52 28.17 16.14
N PRO A 68 -18.54 29.28 16.91
CA PRO A 68 -18.14 29.26 18.30
C PRO A 68 -18.89 28.19 19.09
N ALA A 69 -18.14 27.41 19.83
CA ALA A 69 -18.62 26.31 20.64
C ALA A 69 -18.25 26.52 22.11
N TRP A 70 -18.84 25.75 22.99
CA TRP A 70 -18.61 25.83 24.43
C TRP A 70 -17.74 24.69 24.95
N ARG A 71 -17.95 23.49 24.41
CA ARG A 71 -17.21 22.27 24.82
C ARG A 71 -16.78 21.45 23.62
N PHE A 72 -15.55 20.98 23.67
CA PHE A 72 -15.00 20.06 22.68
C PHE A 72 -14.60 18.76 23.36
N GLY A 73 -14.79 17.65 22.69
CA GLY A 73 -14.37 16.32 23.11
C GLY A 73 -13.47 15.67 22.07
N LEU A 74 -12.39 15.04 22.53
CA LEU A 74 -11.50 14.21 21.72
C LEU A 74 -11.75 12.75 22.05
N PHE A 75 -11.90 11.90 21.03
CA PHE A 75 -12.31 10.50 21.16
C PHE A 75 -11.34 9.58 20.42
N LYS A 76 -11.14 8.36 20.96
CA LYS A 76 -10.54 7.23 20.26
C LYS A 76 -11.62 6.20 19.89
N PRO A 77 -11.44 5.41 18.83
CA PRO A 77 -12.35 4.33 18.47
C PRO A 77 -12.52 3.32 19.62
N GLY A 78 -13.77 2.93 19.86
CA GLY A 78 -14.10 1.94 20.91
C GLY A 78 -14.31 2.53 22.29
N GLU A 79 -14.02 3.81 22.52
CA GLU A 79 -14.29 4.48 23.79
C GLU A 79 -15.65 5.19 23.74
N ILE A 80 -16.46 4.96 24.78
CA ILE A 80 -17.80 5.55 24.92
C ILE A 80 -17.67 7.00 25.44
N ALA A 81 -16.64 7.26 26.26
CA ALA A 81 -16.35 8.57 26.81
C ALA A 81 -15.24 9.27 26.04
N PRO A 82 -15.24 10.61 25.98
CA PRO A 82 -14.13 11.35 25.44
C PRO A 82 -12.86 11.09 26.23
N LEU A 83 -11.75 10.94 25.52
CA LEU A 83 -10.42 10.86 26.11
C LEU A 83 -10.05 12.15 26.83
N LEU A 84 -10.39 13.28 26.22
CA LEU A 84 -10.14 14.64 26.75
C LEU A 84 -11.30 15.57 26.43
N PHE A 85 -11.57 16.49 27.37
CA PHE A 85 -12.49 17.62 27.17
C PHE A 85 -11.74 18.94 27.19
N ARG A 86 -12.27 19.91 26.44
CA ARG A 86 -11.87 21.34 26.54
C ARG A 86 -13.13 22.21 26.55
N ASP A 87 -13.23 23.04 27.56
CA ASP A 87 -14.27 24.05 27.68
C ASP A 87 -13.67 25.40 27.26
N VAL A 88 -14.06 25.87 26.09
CA VAL A 88 -13.59 27.13 25.51
C VAL A 88 -14.71 27.79 24.74
N SER A 89 -14.88 29.12 24.92
CA SER A 89 -15.87 29.89 24.16
C SER A 89 -15.24 30.41 22.87
N SER A 90 -14.87 29.48 21.98
CA SER A 90 -14.23 29.80 20.70
C SER A 90 -14.55 28.75 19.65
N GLU A 91 -14.09 28.97 18.42
CA GLU A 91 -14.19 28.00 17.31
C GLU A 91 -13.09 26.94 17.36
N LEU A 92 -12.02 27.15 18.16
CA LEU A 92 -10.85 26.31 18.20
C LEU A 92 -10.57 25.79 19.60
N ALA A 93 -10.44 24.47 19.73
CA ALA A 93 -9.90 23.82 20.93
C ALA A 93 -8.58 23.12 20.59
N GLU A 94 -7.63 23.19 21.50
CA GLU A 94 -6.33 22.56 21.39
C GLU A 94 -6.17 21.52 22.50
N PHE A 95 -5.77 20.31 22.09
CA PHE A 95 -5.50 19.19 22.98
C PHE A 95 -4.00 18.89 22.91
N PHE A 96 -3.30 19.08 24.00
CA PHE A 96 -1.86 18.91 24.09
C PHE A 96 -1.53 17.48 24.49
N LEU A 97 -0.70 16.82 23.70
CA LEU A 97 -0.09 15.54 23.99
C LEU A 97 1.42 15.77 24.15
N GLU A 98 1.88 15.70 25.39
CA GLU A 98 3.28 15.91 25.72
C GLU A 98 4.07 14.63 25.55
N GLU A 99 5.28 14.73 24.99
CA GLU A 99 6.25 13.64 24.84
C GLU A 99 5.58 12.35 24.33
N VAL A 100 4.91 12.43 23.18
CA VAL A 100 4.07 11.32 22.68
C VAL A 100 4.83 10.01 22.58
N THR A 101 4.16 8.94 22.98
CA THR A 101 4.63 7.56 22.88
C THR A 101 3.86 6.80 21.81
N PRO A 102 4.37 5.66 21.31
CA PRO A 102 3.64 4.82 20.37
C PRO A 102 2.24 4.40 20.83
N ALA A 103 2.03 4.25 22.16
CA ALA A 103 0.73 3.93 22.73
C ALA A 103 -0.31 5.04 22.57
N GLN A 104 0.13 6.29 22.46
CA GLN A 104 -0.73 7.44 22.19
C GLN A 104 -1.02 7.60 20.69
N GLY A 105 -0.32 6.89 19.82
CA GLY A 105 -0.67 6.78 18.42
C GLY A 105 -2.07 6.20 18.23
N GLY A 106 -2.58 6.28 17.00
CA GLY A 106 -3.86 5.72 16.61
C GLY A 106 -4.82 6.75 16.04
N ILE A 107 -6.08 6.34 15.96
CA ILE A 107 -7.15 7.09 15.31
C ILE A 107 -7.81 8.03 16.33
N TYR A 108 -7.99 9.27 15.94
CA TYR A 108 -8.69 10.29 16.73
C TYR A 108 -9.84 10.91 15.94
N ARG A 109 -10.86 11.34 16.68
CA ARG A 109 -11.96 12.18 16.20
C ARG A 109 -12.29 13.21 17.23
N CYS A 110 -12.80 14.36 16.82
CA CYS A 110 -13.35 15.34 17.74
C CYS A 110 -14.81 15.67 17.44
N CYS A 111 -15.50 16.11 18.46
CA CYS A 111 -16.85 16.66 18.38
C CYS A 111 -16.93 17.91 19.24
N TYR A 112 -17.92 18.74 18.99
CA TYR A 112 -18.19 19.91 19.80
C TYR A 112 -19.67 19.99 20.19
N ARG A 113 -19.97 20.78 21.19
CA ARG A 113 -21.35 21.15 21.57
C ARG A 113 -21.45 22.62 21.88
N ARG A 114 -22.66 23.15 21.74
CA ARG A 114 -23.00 24.52 22.04
C ARG A 114 -23.91 24.60 23.28
N PRO A 115 -23.92 25.71 23.99
CA PRO A 115 -24.76 25.85 25.20
C PRO A 115 -26.26 25.85 24.88
N ASP A 116 -26.65 26.27 23.67
CA ASP A 116 -28.03 26.32 23.17
C ASP A 116 -28.56 24.94 22.72
N TRP A 117 -27.71 23.92 22.69
CA TRP A 117 -28.13 22.57 22.38
C TRP A 117 -28.61 21.82 23.63
N GLY A 118 -29.53 20.90 23.46
CA GLY A 118 -30.02 20.08 24.56
C GLY A 118 -28.93 19.26 25.26
N PRO A 119 -29.17 18.78 26.48
CA PRO A 119 -28.21 17.97 27.23
C PRO A 119 -27.80 16.74 26.43
N GLY A 120 -26.50 16.47 26.37
CA GLY A 120 -25.96 15.30 25.67
C GLY A 120 -25.89 15.42 24.14
N VAL A 121 -26.33 16.52 23.52
CA VAL A 121 -26.28 16.72 22.06
C VAL A 121 -24.87 17.17 21.66
N TRP A 122 -24.29 16.44 20.71
CA TRP A 122 -22.97 16.72 20.11
C TRP A 122 -23.10 16.90 18.60
N SER A 123 -22.11 17.54 17.99
CA SER A 123 -21.98 17.64 16.54
C SER A 123 -21.73 16.27 15.91
N GLN A 124 -21.85 16.18 14.58
CA GLN A 124 -21.24 15.07 13.82
C GLN A 124 -19.73 15.00 14.15
N PRO A 125 -19.14 13.79 14.22
CA PRO A 125 -17.71 13.64 14.45
C PRO A 125 -16.91 14.20 13.27
N SER A 126 -15.72 14.71 13.57
CA SER A 126 -14.74 15.08 12.53
C SER A 126 -14.40 13.90 11.64
N ASP A 127 -13.78 14.17 10.51
CA ASP A 127 -13.05 13.14 9.77
C ASP A 127 -11.99 12.53 10.68
N VAL A 128 -11.59 11.30 10.34
CA VAL A 128 -10.57 10.55 11.07
C VAL A 128 -9.22 11.23 10.93
N LEU A 129 -8.53 11.42 12.05
CA LEU A 129 -7.12 11.76 12.08
C LEU A 129 -6.34 10.56 12.63
N GLU A 130 -5.41 10.03 11.87
CA GLU A 130 -4.49 8.99 12.31
C GLU A 130 -3.17 9.64 12.75
N LEU A 131 -2.83 9.53 14.03
CA LEU A 131 -1.55 9.93 14.58
C LEU A 131 -0.63 8.72 14.63
N LEU A 132 0.44 8.75 13.84
CA LEU A 132 1.47 7.72 13.84
C LEU A 132 2.68 8.20 14.62
N VAL A 133 3.00 7.50 15.72
CA VAL A 133 4.18 7.76 16.56
C VAL A 133 5.16 6.61 16.34
N THR A 134 6.25 6.86 15.63
CA THR A 134 7.25 5.84 15.27
C THR A 134 8.62 6.44 15.06
N GLU A 135 9.67 5.72 15.40
CA GLU A 135 11.05 6.13 15.14
C GLU A 135 11.42 5.97 13.67
N GLU A 136 10.80 5.00 13.00
CA GLU A 136 11.12 4.66 11.63
C GLU A 136 9.87 4.26 10.84
N LEU A 137 9.80 4.70 9.58
CA LEU A 137 8.74 4.31 8.67
C LEU A 137 9.02 2.93 8.06
N PRO A 138 7.98 2.17 7.68
CA PRO A 138 8.16 0.89 7.01
C PRO A 138 9.00 1.01 5.74
N ARG A 139 9.83 -0.01 5.47
CA ARG A 139 10.66 -0.10 4.27
C ARG A 139 9.82 0.00 3.00
N PRO A 140 10.19 0.84 2.02
CA PRO A 140 9.51 0.91 0.73
C PRO A 140 9.91 -0.24 -0.18
N SER A 141 9.10 -0.52 -1.18
CA SER A 141 9.46 -1.36 -2.33
C SER A 141 9.96 -0.49 -3.48
N LEU A 142 10.92 -1.02 -4.26
CA LEU A 142 11.43 -0.38 -5.46
C LEU A 142 11.28 -1.34 -6.64
N VAL A 143 10.60 -0.91 -7.70
CA VAL A 143 10.36 -1.72 -8.89
C VAL A 143 10.64 -0.92 -10.16
N ALA A 144 11.08 -1.61 -11.22
CA ALA A 144 11.27 -1.01 -12.53
C ALA A 144 10.04 -1.23 -13.41
N LEU A 145 9.67 -0.21 -14.16
CA LEU A 145 8.58 -0.23 -15.12
C LEU A 145 9.09 0.16 -16.51
N PRO A 146 8.91 -0.67 -17.55
CA PRO A 146 8.17 -1.93 -17.59
C PRO A 146 8.90 -3.11 -16.95
N GLY A 147 10.23 -3.05 -16.75
CA GLY A 147 11.04 -4.10 -16.17
C GLY A 147 12.48 -3.69 -15.92
N PRO A 148 13.30 -4.55 -15.25
CA PRO A 148 14.67 -4.24 -14.90
C PRO A 148 15.68 -4.41 -16.05
N VAL A 149 15.26 -4.98 -17.18
CA VAL A 149 16.08 -5.14 -18.39
C VAL A 149 15.65 -4.10 -19.41
N VAL A 150 16.57 -3.27 -19.87
CA VAL A 150 16.30 -2.13 -20.75
C VAL A 150 17.02 -2.27 -22.09
N GLY A 151 16.26 -2.09 -23.17
CA GLY A 151 16.81 -2.01 -24.51
C GLY A 151 17.59 -0.69 -24.74
N PRO A 152 18.43 -0.65 -25.79
CA PRO A 152 19.19 0.55 -26.16
C PRO A 152 18.26 1.77 -26.39
N GLY A 153 18.52 2.85 -25.66
CA GLY A 153 17.76 4.11 -25.78
C GLY A 153 16.39 4.10 -25.10
N ALA A 154 15.94 3.00 -24.51
CA ALA A 154 14.68 2.93 -23.77
C ALA A 154 14.77 3.66 -22.44
N ASN A 155 13.68 4.33 -22.05
CA ASN A 155 13.53 4.90 -20.72
C ASN A 155 12.96 3.87 -19.77
N VAL A 156 13.39 3.91 -18.52
CA VAL A 156 12.82 3.12 -17.43
C VAL A 156 12.31 4.02 -16.33
N SER A 157 11.18 3.69 -15.74
CA SER A 157 10.63 4.38 -14.58
C SER A 157 10.81 3.50 -13.35
N LEU A 158 11.47 4.02 -12.31
CA LEU A 158 11.61 3.35 -11.04
C LEU A 158 10.52 3.83 -10.10
N ARG A 159 9.62 2.95 -9.68
CA ARG A 159 8.57 3.23 -8.71
C ARG A 159 9.02 2.85 -7.32
N CYS A 160 9.17 3.86 -6.46
CA CYS A 160 9.38 3.70 -5.02
C CYS A 160 8.02 3.80 -4.32
N ALA A 161 7.55 2.72 -3.70
CA ALA A 161 6.24 2.67 -3.05
C ALA A 161 6.38 2.44 -1.54
N GLY A 162 5.86 3.38 -0.75
CA GLY A 162 5.72 3.31 0.70
C GLY A 162 4.28 2.95 1.11
N ARG A 163 3.98 3.10 2.40
CA ARG A 163 2.63 2.87 2.93
C ARG A 163 1.83 4.14 3.12
N LEU A 164 2.49 5.27 3.30
CA LEU A 164 1.88 6.55 3.67
C LEU A 164 1.80 7.49 2.47
N ARG A 165 0.77 8.32 2.48
CA ARG A 165 0.56 9.39 1.49
C ARG A 165 1.24 10.68 1.92
N ASN A 166 1.40 11.63 1.01
CA ASN A 166 1.99 12.95 1.27
C ASN A 166 3.42 12.86 1.83
N MET A 167 4.24 11.98 1.26
CA MET A 167 5.64 11.77 1.66
C MET A 167 6.62 12.28 0.61
N SER A 168 7.84 12.49 1.05
CA SER A 168 8.97 12.80 0.17
C SER A 168 9.78 11.54 -0.09
N PHE A 169 9.99 11.20 -1.35
CA PHE A 169 10.71 10.02 -1.80
C PHE A 169 12.07 10.42 -2.37
N VAL A 170 13.08 9.60 -2.11
CA VAL A 170 14.46 9.85 -2.49
C VAL A 170 15.04 8.61 -3.16
N LEU A 171 15.56 8.80 -4.37
CA LEU A 171 16.23 7.75 -5.13
C LEU A 171 17.74 7.91 -5.04
N TYR A 172 18.45 6.81 -4.77
CA TYR A 172 19.88 6.70 -4.79
C TYR A 172 20.36 5.74 -5.87
N ARG A 173 21.56 6.01 -6.37
CA ARG A 173 22.32 5.07 -7.19
C ARG A 173 23.55 4.64 -6.41
N GLU A 174 23.87 3.37 -6.41
CA GLU A 174 25.07 2.84 -5.79
C GLU A 174 26.33 3.48 -6.39
N GLY A 175 27.33 3.76 -5.55
CA GLY A 175 28.55 4.46 -5.96
C GLY A 175 28.45 5.99 -6.06
N VAL A 176 27.24 6.55 -5.83
CA VAL A 176 27.01 8.01 -5.81
C VAL A 176 26.65 8.44 -4.38
N ALA A 177 27.44 9.35 -3.81
CA ALA A 177 27.24 9.79 -2.43
C ALA A 177 25.97 10.64 -2.24
N ALA A 178 25.57 11.38 -3.27
CA ALA A 178 24.39 12.26 -3.23
C ALA A 178 23.13 11.54 -3.74
N PRO A 179 21.94 11.95 -3.28
CA PRO A 179 20.69 11.52 -3.85
C PRO A 179 20.62 11.81 -5.35
N LEU A 180 20.11 10.86 -6.13
CA LEU A 180 19.96 11.03 -7.57
C LEU A 180 18.76 11.93 -7.91
N GLN A 181 17.63 11.69 -7.25
CA GLN A 181 16.40 12.46 -7.45
C GLN A 181 15.59 12.54 -6.16
N TYR A 182 14.86 13.65 -6.01
CA TYR A 182 13.85 13.90 -4.98
C TYR A 182 12.48 14.07 -5.60
N ARG A 183 11.44 13.48 -4.97
CA ARG A 183 10.05 13.71 -5.34
C ARG A 183 9.14 13.73 -4.13
N HIS A 184 8.36 14.80 -3.99
CA HIS A 184 7.20 14.80 -3.10
C HIS A 184 6.00 14.21 -3.83
N SER A 185 5.21 13.36 -3.18
CA SER A 185 4.04 12.72 -3.79
C SER A 185 2.86 12.67 -2.83
N ALA A 186 1.69 13.07 -3.31
CA ALA A 186 0.42 12.90 -2.62
C ALA A 186 -0.03 11.42 -2.59
N GLN A 187 0.53 10.59 -3.46
CA GLN A 187 0.31 9.15 -3.50
C GLN A 187 1.28 8.41 -2.58
N PRO A 188 1.01 7.16 -2.20
CA PRO A 188 1.96 6.37 -1.41
C PRO A 188 3.17 5.88 -2.24
N TRP A 189 3.40 6.42 -3.42
CA TRP A 189 4.56 6.13 -4.27
C TRP A 189 5.02 7.37 -5.04
N ALA A 190 6.26 7.29 -5.52
CA ALA A 190 6.81 8.23 -6.49
C ALA A 190 7.50 7.48 -7.63
N ASP A 191 7.37 8.02 -8.85
CA ASP A 191 7.99 7.48 -10.05
C ASP A 191 9.20 8.35 -10.44
N PHE A 192 10.35 7.70 -10.66
CA PHE A 192 11.62 8.30 -11.03
C PHE A 192 12.00 7.84 -12.44
N THR A 193 11.95 8.73 -13.41
CA THR A 193 12.30 8.40 -14.79
C THR A 193 13.81 8.48 -14.99
N LEU A 194 14.38 7.38 -15.49
CA LEU A 194 15.78 7.29 -15.91
C LEU A 194 15.84 7.27 -17.43
N LEU A 195 16.70 8.11 -17.99
CA LEU A 195 16.80 8.28 -19.43
C LEU A 195 17.87 7.34 -20.02
N GLY A 196 17.48 6.51 -20.94
CA GLY A 196 18.29 5.75 -21.89
C GLY A 196 19.63 5.23 -21.33
N ALA A 197 20.73 5.67 -21.92
CA ALA A 197 22.10 5.21 -21.64
C ALA A 197 22.57 5.33 -20.17
N ARG A 198 21.89 6.06 -19.33
CA ARG A 198 22.22 6.22 -17.90
C ARG A 198 21.42 5.30 -16.98
N ALA A 199 20.47 4.53 -17.53
CA ALA A 199 19.57 3.69 -16.75
C ALA A 199 20.25 2.48 -16.07
N PRO A 200 21.22 1.76 -16.68
CA PRO A 200 21.86 0.61 -16.02
C PRO A 200 22.62 1.01 -14.77
N GLY A 201 22.47 0.22 -13.72
CA GLY A 201 23.07 0.44 -12.41
C GLY A 201 22.24 -0.17 -11.29
N THR A 202 22.72 -0.02 -10.06
CA THR A 202 22.06 -0.47 -8.84
C THR A 202 21.40 0.71 -8.14
N TYR A 203 20.17 0.55 -7.77
CA TYR A 203 19.35 1.61 -7.18
C TYR A 203 18.73 1.17 -5.88
N SER A 204 18.49 2.15 -4.99
CA SER A 204 17.67 2.00 -3.79
C SER A 204 16.89 3.28 -3.53
N CYS A 205 15.81 3.19 -2.79
CA CYS A 205 15.05 4.36 -2.38
C CYS A 205 14.69 4.33 -0.90
N TYR A 206 14.38 5.48 -0.34
CA TYR A 206 13.69 5.63 0.93
C TYR A 206 12.67 6.76 0.84
N TYR A 207 11.79 6.87 1.83
CA TYR A 207 10.87 7.99 1.95
C TYR A 207 10.87 8.55 3.36
N HIS A 208 10.42 9.79 3.50
CA HIS A 208 10.36 10.49 4.79
C HIS A 208 9.20 11.48 4.82
N THR A 209 8.86 11.95 6.01
CA THR A 209 7.87 13.03 6.20
C THR A 209 8.34 14.31 5.49
N PRO A 210 7.41 15.13 4.94
CA PRO A 210 7.77 16.31 4.16
C PRO A 210 8.35 17.46 4.98
N SER A 211 8.12 17.47 6.30
CA SER A 211 8.53 18.52 7.23
C SER A 211 9.11 17.94 8.51
N ALA A 212 9.87 18.75 9.23
CA ALA A 212 10.38 18.42 10.56
C ALA A 212 9.25 18.28 11.60
N PRO A 213 9.40 17.37 12.60
CA PRO A 213 10.52 16.43 12.75
C PRO A 213 10.47 15.34 11.66
N TYR A 214 11.60 15.10 11.00
CA TYR A 214 11.67 14.13 9.93
C TYR A 214 11.66 12.70 10.48
N VAL A 215 10.72 11.89 10.01
CA VAL A 215 10.69 10.44 10.23
C VAL A 215 11.06 9.77 8.91
N LEU A 216 12.11 8.95 8.92
CA LEU A 216 12.65 8.29 7.74
C LEU A 216 12.26 6.82 7.72
N SER A 217 12.17 6.25 6.52
CA SER A 217 12.12 4.79 6.35
C SER A 217 13.52 4.21 6.20
N GLN A 218 13.64 2.89 6.40
CA GLN A 218 14.78 2.14 5.90
C GLN A 218 14.87 2.26 4.38
N ARG A 219 16.05 1.99 3.82
CA ARG A 219 16.19 1.89 2.37
C ARG A 219 15.49 0.63 1.85
N SER A 220 14.96 0.73 0.63
CA SER A 220 14.42 -0.43 -0.09
C SER A 220 15.50 -1.49 -0.29
N GLU A 221 15.10 -2.70 -0.67
CA GLU A 221 16.00 -3.64 -1.31
C GLU A 221 16.59 -3.00 -2.57
N VAL A 222 17.80 -3.41 -2.91
CA VAL A 222 18.50 -2.91 -4.09
C VAL A 222 17.84 -3.47 -5.36
N LEU A 223 17.73 -2.61 -6.37
CA LEU A 223 17.22 -2.97 -7.69
C LEU A 223 18.31 -2.77 -8.72
N VAL A 224 18.66 -3.83 -9.44
CA VAL A 224 19.66 -3.79 -10.52
C VAL A 224 18.94 -3.59 -11.85
N ILE A 225 19.32 -2.55 -12.58
CA ILE A 225 18.91 -2.32 -13.96
C ILE A 225 20.06 -2.72 -14.88
N SER A 226 19.79 -3.60 -15.84
CA SER A 226 20.77 -4.10 -16.80
C SER A 226 20.35 -3.78 -18.24
N TRP A 227 21.32 -3.84 -19.15
CA TRP A 227 21.04 -3.82 -20.58
C TRP A 227 20.45 -5.16 -21.02
N GLU A 228 19.56 -5.09 -22.01
CA GLU A 228 19.18 -6.27 -22.78
C GLU A 228 20.38 -6.71 -23.60
N ASP A 229 20.92 -7.87 -23.26
CA ASP A 229 22.01 -8.46 -24.04
C ASP A 229 21.50 -8.79 -25.45
N SER A 230 22.02 -8.08 -26.44
CA SER A 230 21.73 -8.32 -27.85
C SER A 230 22.18 -9.72 -28.32
N GLY A 231 22.84 -10.47 -27.42
CA GLY A 231 23.35 -11.82 -27.68
C GLY A 231 22.30 -12.94 -27.76
N SER A 232 21.08 -12.71 -27.20
CA SER A 232 20.07 -13.80 -27.25
C SER A 232 19.40 -13.99 -28.61
N SER A 233 19.43 -12.97 -29.49
CA SER A 233 18.88 -13.10 -30.84
C SER A 233 19.85 -13.80 -31.82
N ASP A 234 21.16 -13.78 -31.53
CA ASP A 234 22.19 -14.42 -32.34
C ASP A 234 22.19 -15.95 -32.20
N TYR A 235 21.84 -16.49 -31.03
CA TYR A 235 21.76 -17.95 -30.85
C TYR A 235 20.69 -18.59 -31.73
N THR A 236 19.56 -17.92 -31.93
CA THR A 236 18.47 -18.46 -32.78
C THR A 236 18.86 -18.42 -34.26
N ARG A 237 19.50 -17.32 -34.72
CA ARG A 237 20.02 -17.25 -36.11
C ARG A 237 21.17 -18.21 -36.34
N GLY A 238 22.12 -18.29 -35.41
CA GLY A 238 23.23 -19.23 -35.47
C GLY A 238 22.76 -20.70 -35.50
N ASN A 239 21.76 -21.05 -34.70
CA ASN A 239 21.18 -22.39 -34.68
C ASN A 239 20.36 -22.69 -35.92
N LEU A 240 19.62 -21.73 -36.48
CA LEU A 240 18.91 -21.88 -37.76
C LEU A 240 19.87 -22.12 -38.90
N VAL A 241 21.00 -21.40 -38.98
CA VAL A 241 22.04 -21.64 -40.00
C VAL A 241 22.68 -23.01 -39.84
N ARG A 242 23.02 -23.42 -38.60
CA ARG A 242 23.60 -24.75 -38.32
C ARG A 242 22.65 -25.88 -38.68
N LEU A 243 21.37 -25.77 -38.34
CA LEU A 243 20.33 -26.75 -38.68
C LEU A 243 20.09 -26.79 -40.18
N GLY A 244 20.10 -25.66 -40.88
CA GLY A 244 19.99 -25.56 -42.32
C GLY A 244 21.16 -26.27 -43.04
N LEU A 245 22.40 -26.02 -42.60
CA LEU A 245 23.59 -26.68 -43.17
C LEU A 245 23.59 -28.20 -42.89
N ALA A 246 23.23 -28.62 -41.68
CA ALA A 246 23.12 -30.03 -41.35
C ALA A 246 22.06 -30.76 -42.24
N GLY A 247 20.93 -30.10 -42.47
CA GLY A 247 19.89 -30.61 -43.38
C GLY A 247 20.37 -30.76 -44.82
N LEU A 248 21.12 -29.77 -45.33
CA LEU A 248 21.70 -29.86 -46.69
C LEU A 248 22.72 -31.01 -46.82
N VAL A 249 23.56 -31.23 -45.80
CA VAL A 249 24.52 -32.34 -45.78
C VAL A 249 23.79 -33.68 -45.78
N LEU A 250 22.74 -33.83 -44.98
CA LEU A 250 21.95 -35.07 -44.95
C LEU A 250 21.24 -35.37 -46.31
N ILE A 251 20.71 -34.33 -46.94
CA ILE A 251 20.06 -34.44 -48.24
C ILE A 251 21.10 -34.86 -49.31
N SER A 252 22.28 -34.25 -49.34
CA SER A 252 23.34 -34.60 -50.29
C SER A 252 23.86 -35.99 -50.06
N LEU A 253 24.06 -36.45 -48.83
CA LEU A 253 24.43 -37.84 -48.53
C LEU A 253 23.35 -38.81 -48.94
N GLY A 254 22.10 -38.52 -48.69
CA GLY A 254 20.96 -39.34 -49.13
C GLY A 254 20.91 -39.46 -50.67
N ALA A 255 21.16 -38.35 -51.39
CA ALA A 255 21.23 -38.36 -52.85
C ALA A 255 22.38 -39.21 -53.37
N LEU A 256 23.58 -39.16 -52.78
CA LEU A 256 24.71 -39.95 -53.11
C LEU A 256 24.45 -41.44 -52.89
N VAL A 257 23.89 -41.82 -51.76
CA VAL A 257 23.53 -43.22 -51.45
C VAL A 257 22.49 -43.78 -52.44
N THR A 258 21.48 -42.97 -52.74
CA THR A 258 20.45 -43.41 -53.74
C THR A 258 21.02 -43.51 -55.14
N PHE A 259 21.95 -42.63 -55.49
CA PHE A 259 22.65 -42.72 -56.80
C PHE A 259 23.53 -43.96 -56.87
N ASP A 260 24.31 -44.23 -55.82
CA ASP A 260 25.19 -45.43 -55.77
C ASP A 260 24.37 -46.75 -55.85
N TRP A 261 23.28 -46.81 -55.04
CA TRP A 261 22.36 -47.93 -55.04
C TRP A 261 21.72 -48.19 -56.47
N ARG A 262 21.33 -47.10 -57.17
CA ARG A 262 20.85 -47.19 -58.56
C ARG A 262 21.93 -47.61 -59.52
N SER A 263 23.18 -47.17 -59.33
CA SER A 263 24.33 -47.56 -60.16
C SER A 263 24.63 -49.04 -60.04
N GLN A 264 24.62 -49.55 -58.79
CA GLN A 264 24.89 -50.99 -58.55
C GLN A 264 23.79 -51.92 -59.15
N ASN A 265 22.56 -51.48 -59.10
CA ASN A 265 21.43 -52.26 -59.66
C ASN A 265 21.32 -52.19 -61.21
N ARG A 266 22.17 -51.41 -61.89
CA ARG A 266 22.25 -51.31 -63.35
C ARG A 266 23.42 -52.13 -63.99
N ALA A 267 24.06 -52.98 -63.21
CA ALA A 267 25.07 -53.87 -63.81
C ALA A 267 24.41 -54.80 -64.84
N PRO A 268 24.88 -54.81 -66.07
CA PRO A 268 24.29 -55.65 -67.16
C PRO A 268 24.54 -57.13 -66.88
N ALA A 269 23.49 -57.92 -67.02
CA ALA A 269 23.63 -59.38 -67.10
C ALA A 269 24.59 -59.75 -68.22
N GLY A 270 25.80 -60.07 -67.79
CA GLY A 270 26.87 -60.47 -68.71
C GLY A 270 26.63 -61.87 -69.29
N ILE A 271 26.83 -61.96 -70.49
CA ILE A 271 26.97 -63.04 -71.46
C ILE A 271 27.65 -64.27 -70.84
N ARG A 272 26.99 -65.42 -70.96
CA ARG A 272 27.63 -66.72 -70.86
C ARG A 272 27.95 -67.21 -72.28
N PRO A 273 29.08 -67.87 -72.49
CA PRO A 273 29.32 -68.64 -73.69
C PRO A 273 28.54 -69.96 -73.68
#